data_9f421b9fb88c78232ba12a10409e7a8b
#
_entry.id   9f421b9fb88c78232ba12a10409e7a8b
#
_cell.length_a   1.000
_cell.length_b   1.000
_cell.length_c   1.000
_cell.angle_alpha   90.00
_cell.angle_beta   90.00
_cell.angle_gamma   90.00
#
_symmetry.space_group_name_H-M   'P 1'
#
loop_
_entity.id
_entity.type
_entity.pdbx_description
1 polymer ?
#
loop_
_entity_poly.entity_id
_entity_poly.type
_entity_poly.pdbx_seq_one_letter_code
_entity_poly.pdbx_strand_id
1 'polypeptide(L)'
;MKTVRPLGLYIHIPFCKAKCVYCDFYSLPHGEDRMDAYTDALCAHLTEAAPLAASHTVDTVYFGGGTPSYLGEKRLCKILKVIEKRYQVARDAEITLEANPDSAGDWKALRALRRCGFNRISLGMQSACDEDLRTIGRVHTMEQVQQAVEAARKAKIQNLSLDLIYGLPHQTQERWMENLAAAVALNPEHLSCYGLKIEEGTPLFAMKDTAGLPGDEEQADMYLQTVEFLKQYGYEQYEICLLYTSPSPRDRSLS
;
A
#
# COMPACT_ATOMS: atom_id res chain seq x y z
N MET A 1 -27.44 0.97 -26.16
CA MET A 1 -26.12 1.44 -25.65
C MET A 1 -25.40 0.20 -25.13
N LYS A 2 -24.18 -0.12 -25.58
CA LYS A 2 -23.40 -1.20 -24.96
C LYS A 2 -23.06 -0.74 -23.56
N THR A 3 -23.49 -1.48 -22.55
CA THR A 3 -23.07 -1.27 -21.16
C THR A 3 -21.56 -1.47 -21.10
N VAL A 4 -20.82 -0.38 -20.90
CA VAL A 4 -19.37 -0.44 -20.67
C VAL A 4 -19.16 -1.08 -19.30
N ARG A 5 -18.34 -2.12 -19.24
CA ARG A 5 -18.06 -2.85 -17.98
C ARG A 5 -16.89 -2.20 -17.27
N PRO A 6 -16.94 -2.04 -15.94
CA PRO A 6 -15.79 -1.57 -15.17
C PRO A 6 -14.65 -2.60 -15.22
N LEU A 7 -13.41 -2.10 -15.11
CA LEU A 7 -12.19 -2.90 -15.10
C LEU A 7 -11.16 -2.31 -14.14
N GLY A 8 -10.70 -3.10 -13.17
CA GLY A 8 -9.53 -2.79 -12.39
C GLY A 8 -8.26 -3.35 -13.02
N LEU A 9 -7.18 -2.57 -13.07
CA LEU A 9 -5.85 -3.01 -13.47
C LEU A 9 -4.95 -3.11 -12.25
N TYR A 10 -4.42 -4.31 -11.97
CA TYR A 10 -3.36 -4.51 -11.01
C TYR A 10 -2.00 -4.59 -11.72
N ILE A 11 -1.09 -3.71 -11.35
CA ILE A 11 0.26 -3.60 -11.91
C ILE A 11 1.24 -4.07 -10.84
N HIS A 12 1.77 -5.27 -11.01
CA HIS A 12 2.73 -5.83 -10.08
C HIS A 12 4.12 -5.24 -10.31
N ILE A 13 4.73 -4.66 -9.28
CA ILE A 13 6.10 -4.15 -9.29
C ILE A 13 6.92 -4.96 -8.28
N PRO A 14 7.77 -5.90 -8.72
CA PRO A 14 8.39 -6.88 -7.82
C PRO A 14 9.62 -6.37 -7.06
N PHE A 15 9.97 -5.10 -7.14
CA PHE A 15 11.22 -4.59 -6.59
C PHE A 15 11.05 -4.08 -5.17
N CYS A 16 12.00 -4.46 -4.29
CA CYS A 16 12.14 -3.95 -2.93
C CYS A 16 13.58 -3.54 -2.66
N LYS A 17 13.78 -2.54 -1.80
CA LYS A 17 15.11 -2.17 -1.30
C LYS A 17 15.66 -3.26 -0.37
N ALA A 18 14.79 -3.81 0.48
CA ALA A 18 15.09 -4.94 1.37
C ALA A 18 13.81 -5.79 1.51
N LYS A 19 13.96 -7.09 1.79
CA LYS A 19 12.82 -7.97 2.05
C LYS A 19 12.58 -8.05 3.56
N CYS A 20 11.34 -7.73 3.97
CA CYS A 20 10.93 -7.83 5.37
C CYS A 20 10.88 -9.29 5.83
N VAL A 21 11.10 -9.54 7.12
CA VAL A 21 11.20 -10.91 7.65
C VAL A 21 9.89 -11.70 7.62
N TYR A 22 8.76 -11.01 7.51
CA TYR A 22 7.41 -11.61 7.46
C TYR A 22 6.85 -11.76 6.03
N CYS A 23 7.48 -11.11 5.04
CA CYS A 23 6.87 -10.93 3.72
C CYS A 23 7.07 -12.16 2.83
N ASP A 24 5.96 -12.75 2.37
CA ASP A 24 5.91 -13.84 1.39
C ASP A 24 5.63 -13.37 -0.05
N PHE A 25 5.33 -12.08 -0.24
CA PHE A 25 5.04 -11.54 -1.57
C PHE A 25 6.18 -11.78 -2.53
N TYR A 26 5.79 -12.03 -3.80
CA TYR A 26 6.77 -12.14 -4.87
C TYR A 26 7.49 -10.82 -5.05
N SER A 27 8.71 -10.74 -4.53
CA SER A 27 9.53 -9.53 -4.56
C SER A 27 11.01 -9.88 -4.70
N LEU A 28 11.74 -8.99 -5.38
CA LEU A 28 13.16 -9.10 -5.70
C LEU A 28 13.91 -7.96 -4.99
N PRO A 29 14.60 -8.23 -3.89
CA PRO A 29 15.51 -7.26 -3.30
C PRO A 29 16.74 -7.07 -4.22
N HIS A 30 17.31 -5.87 -4.23
CA HIS A 30 18.53 -5.54 -4.99
C HIS A 30 18.42 -5.80 -6.50
N GLY A 31 17.25 -5.48 -7.10
CA GLY A 31 16.99 -5.72 -8.53
C GLY A 31 17.07 -4.46 -9.40
N GLU A 32 17.83 -3.44 -9.00
CA GLU A 32 17.91 -2.13 -9.66
C GLU A 32 18.37 -2.22 -11.12
N ASP A 33 19.30 -3.13 -11.41
CA ASP A 33 19.83 -3.40 -12.75
C ASP A 33 18.76 -3.93 -13.72
N ARG A 34 17.65 -4.46 -13.22
CA ARG A 34 16.54 -5.03 -14.01
C ARG A 34 15.37 -4.08 -14.19
N MET A 35 15.31 -2.98 -13.45
CA MET A 35 14.14 -2.08 -13.42
C MET A 35 13.77 -1.51 -14.79
N ASP A 36 14.77 -1.13 -15.62
CA ASP A 36 14.52 -0.60 -16.95
C ASP A 36 13.98 -1.66 -17.89
N ALA A 37 14.63 -2.82 -17.95
CA ALA A 37 14.18 -3.96 -18.77
C ALA A 37 12.80 -4.46 -18.37
N TYR A 38 12.53 -4.53 -17.06
CA TYR A 38 11.21 -4.88 -16.54
C TYR A 38 10.14 -3.86 -16.97
N THR A 39 10.44 -2.56 -16.84
CA THR A 39 9.53 -1.49 -17.24
C THR A 39 9.19 -1.57 -18.72
N ASP A 40 10.18 -1.85 -19.57
CA ASP A 40 9.98 -1.99 -21.01
C ASP A 40 9.13 -3.21 -21.36
N ALA A 41 9.42 -4.35 -20.74
CA ALA A 41 8.65 -5.58 -20.90
C ALA A 41 7.19 -5.41 -20.44
N LEU A 42 6.97 -4.76 -19.29
CA LEU A 42 5.64 -4.47 -18.77
C LEU A 42 4.87 -3.53 -19.70
N CYS A 43 5.50 -2.50 -20.26
CA CYS A 43 4.88 -1.61 -21.25
C CYS A 43 4.49 -2.35 -22.55
N ALA A 44 5.32 -3.30 -23.00
CA ALA A 44 5.00 -4.17 -24.14
C ALA A 44 3.79 -5.06 -23.81
N HIS A 45 3.82 -5.74 -22.67
CA HIS A 45 2.72 -6.60 -22.22
C HIS A 45 1.40 -5.83 -22.10
N LEU A 46 1.39 -4.65 -21.48
CA LEU A 46 0.21 -3.77 -21.41
C LEU A 46 -0.32 -3.41 -22.81
N THR A 47 0.57 -3.20 -23.76
CA THR A 47 0.17 -2.88 -25.15
C THR A 47 -0.45 -4.09 -25.84
N GLU A 48 0.10 -5.27 -25.65
CA GLU A 48 -0.40 -6.55 -26.20
C GLU A 48 -1.74 -6.96 -25.58
N ALA A 49 -1.92 -6.74 -24.28
CA ALA A 49 -3.13 -7.09 -23.55
C ALA A 49 -4.30 -6.13 -23.77
N ALA A 50 -4.04 -4.89 -24.23
CA ALA A 50 -5.06 -3.85 -24.37
C ALA A 50 -6.30 -4.25 -25.21
N PRO A 51 -6.19 -5.04 -26.31
CA PRO A 51 -7.37 -5.50 -27.06
C PRO A 51 -8.35 -6.32 -26.22
N LEU A 52 -7.90 -7.04 -25.18
CA LEU A 52 -8.76 -7.81 -24.29
C LEU A 52 -9.68 -6.91 -23.45
N ALA A 53 -9.29 -5.67 -23.23
CA ALA A 53 -10.02 -4.67 -22.47
C ALA A 53 -10.89 -3.73 -23.34
N ALA A 54 -10.99 -3.95 -24.67
CA ALA A 54 -11.62 -3.01 -25.60
C ALA A 54 -13.11 -2.71 -25.31
N SER A 55 -13.81 -3.56 -24.57
CA SER A 55 -15.21 -3.36 -24.16
C SER A 55 -15.36 -2.86 -22.71
N HIS A 56 -14.26 -2.50 -22.07
CA HIS A 56 -14.22 -2.10 -20.66
C HIS A 56 -13.73 -0.68 -20.50
N THR A 57 -14.15 -0.03 -19.41
CA THR A 57 -13.54 1.22 -18.93
C THR A 57 -12.76 0.93 -17.65
N VAL A 58 -11.51 1.33 -17.64
CA VAL A 58 -10.65 1.21 -16.45
C VAL A 58 -11.05 2.30 -15.45
N ASP A 59 -11.57 1.90 -14.32
CA ASP A 59 -11.96 2.78 -13.21
C ASP A 59 -10.97 2.77 -12.05
N THR A 60 -10.14 1.71 -11.97
CA THR A 60 -9.06 1.64 -10.98
C THR A 60 -7.77 1.11 -11.59
N VAL A 61 -6.63 1.70 -11.20
CA VAL A 61 -5.29 1.19 -11.49
C VAL A 61 -4.51 1.12 -10.19
N TYR A 62 -4.06 -0.06 -9.84
CA TYR A 62 -3.35 -0.30 -8.58
C TYR A 62 -1.93 -0.79 -8.85
N PHE A 63 -0.93 0.01 -8.47
CA PHE A 63 0.48 -0.37 -8.51
C PHE A 63 0.86 -0.94 -7.15
N GLY A 64 1.09 -2.25 -7.09
CA GLY A 64 1.38 -2.98 -5.87
C GLY A 64 2.47 -4.04 -6.06
N GLY A 65 2.69 -4.84 -5.03
CA GLY A 65 3.57 -6.02 -5.05
C GLY A 65 4.73 -5.94 -4.07
N GLY A 66 5.92 -5.59 -4.52
CA GLY A 66 7.07 -5.34 -3.66
C GLY A 66 6.99 -3.94 -3.04
N THR A 67 7.67 -2.98 -3.66
CA THR A 67 7.62 -1.56 -3.28
C THR A 67 7.57 -0.72 -4.56
N PRO A 68 6.37 -0.47 -5.12
CA PRO A 68 6.25 0.26 -6.37
C PRO A 68 6.94 1.62 -6.39
N SER A 69 6.89 2.39 -5.29
CA SER A 69 7.59 3.67 -5.17
C SER A 69 9.12 3.57 -5.38
N TYR A 70 9.70 2.40 -5.10
CA TYR A 70 11.13 2.16 -5.30
C TYR A 70 11.53 2.09 -6.79
N LEU A 71 10.58 1.81 -7.70
CA LEU A 71 10.82 1.83 -9.14
C LEU A 71 11.17 3.24 -9.67
N GLY A 72 10.75 4.27 -8.95
CA GLY A 72 11.01 5.68 -9.26
C GLY A 72 9.97 6.30 -10.19
N GLU A 73 9.80 7.64 -10.06
CA GLU A 73 8.71 8.39 -10.72
C GLU A 73 8.75 8.30 -12.25
N LYS A 74 9.94 8.26 -12.85
CA LYS A 74 10.09 8.24 -14.32
C LYS A 74 9.53 6.96 -14.92
N ARG A 75 9.86 5.79 -14.33
CA ARG A 75 9.40 4.48 -14.79
C ARG A 75 7.90 4.30 -14.54
N LEU A 76 7.43 4.69 -13.35
CA LEU A 76 6.01 4.65 -12.99
C LEU A 76 5.18 5.50 -13.96
N CYS A 77 5.61 6.73 -14.24
CA CYS A 77 4.96 7.59 -15.22
C CYS A 77 5.00 7.01 -16.65
N LYS A 78 6.07 6.32 -17.03
CA LYS A 78 6.15 5.64 -18.34
C LYS A 78 5.10 4.54 -18.46
N ILE A 79 4.94 3.72 -17.45
CA ILE A 79 3.92 2.65 -17.40
C ILE A 79 2.51 3.25 -17.48
N LEU A 80 2.22 4.24 -16.63
CA LEU A 80 0.89 4.87 -16.57
C LEU A 80 0.50 5.53 -17.91
N LYS A 81 1.44 6.18 -18.60
CA LYS A 81 1.20 6.74 -19.94
C LYS A 81 0.85 5.68 -20.99
N VAL A 82 1.41 4.46 -20.87
CA VAL A 82 1.02 3.34 -21.76
C VAL A 82 -0.43 2.93 -21.47
N ILE A 83 -0.80 2.84 -20.18
CA ILE A 83 -2.17 2.52 -19.77
C ILE A 83 -3.14 3.57 -20.33
N GLU A 84 -2.90 4.86 -20.10
CA GLU A 84 -3.75 5.95 -20.61
C GLU A 84 -3.87 5.98 -22.13
N LYS A 85 -2.82 5.59 -22.84
CA LYS A 85 -2.80 5.55 -24.31
C LYS A 85 -3.52 4.34 -24.91
N ARG A 86 -3.52 3.20 -24.21
CA ARG A 86 -3.97 1.91 -24.74
C ARG A 86 -5.31 1.45 -24.20
N TYR A 87 -5.70 1.91 -23.03
CA TYR A 87 -6.93 1.54 -22.35
C TYR A 87 -7.88 2.75 -22.28
N GLN A 88 -9.16 2.46 -22.18
CA GLN A 88 -10.17 3.49 -21.92
C GLN A 88 -10.21 3.74 -20.41
N VAL A 89 -9.45 4.73 -19.94
CA VAL A 89 -9.39 5.09 -18.51
C VAL A 89 -10.46 6.13 -18.20
N ALA A 90 -11.24 5.91 -17.14
CA ALA A 90 -12.24 6.87 -16.68
C ALA A 90 -11.57 8.16 -16.19
N ARG A 91 -12.27 9.30 -16.31
CA ARG A 91 -11.73 10.60 -15.85
C ARG A 91 -11.47 10.68 -14.36
N ASP A 92 -12.28 9.96 -13.59
CA ASP A 92 -12.29 9.87 -12.15
C ASP A 92 -11.66 8.56 -11.65
N ALA A 93 -10.94 7.83 -12.51
CA ALA A 93 -10.27 6.60 -12.13
C ALA A 93 -9.37 6.81 -10.92
N GLU A 94 -9.44 5.88 -9.97
CA GLU A 94 -8.49 5.82 -8.87
C GLU A 94 -7.19 5.19 -9.32
N ILE A 95 -6.08 5.92 -9.19
CA ILE A 95 -4.75 5.46 -9.57
C ILE A 95 -3.88 5.45 -8.32
N THR A 96 -3.73 4.24 -7.75
CA THR A 96 -3.07 4.01 -6.48
C THR A 96 -1.62 3.57 -6.68
N LEU A 97 -0.74 4.10 -5.81
CA LEU A 97 0.64 3.68 -5.66
C LEU A 97 0.90 3.19 -4.25
N GLU A 98 1.35 1.93 -4.10
CA GLU A 98 1.96 1.49 -2.85
C GLU A 98 3.35 2.11 -2.69
N ALA A 99 3.64 2.57 -1.48
CA ALA A 99 4.88 3.23 -1.16
C ALA A 99 5.41 2.84 0.23
N ASN A 100 6.73 2.78 0.36
CA ASN A 100 7.37 2.76 1.67
C ASN A 100 7.82 4.17 2.06
N PRO A 101 7.79 4.52 3.36
CA PRO A 101 8.17 5.86 3.82
C PRO A 101 9.57 6.31 3.37
N ASP A 102 10.55 5.39 3.34
CA ASP A 102 11.91 5.68 2.91
C ASP A 102 12.04 6.04 1.41
N SER A 103 11.05 5.72 0.60
CA SER A 103 11.00 6.05 -0.84
C SER A 103 9.95 7.11 -1.20
N ALA A 104 9.17 7.59 -0.23
CA ALA A 104 8.08 8.56 -0.43
C ALA A 104 8.34 9.95 0.20
N GLY A 105 9.54 10.20 0.72
CA GLY A 105 9.87 11.47 1.38
C GLY A 105 10.12 12.65 0.42
N ASP A 106 10.37 12.42 -0.85
CA ASP A 106 10.59 13.51 -1.83
C ASP A 106 9.27 14.03 -2.41
N TRP A 107 8.80 15.15 -1.90
CA TRP A 107 7.57 15.79 -2.40
C TRP A 107 7.64 16.20 -3.89
N LYS A 108 8.83 16.42 -4.46
CA LYS A 108 8.98 16.76 -5.90
C LYS A 108 8.71 15.54 -6.76
N ALA A 109 9.23 14.38 -6.38
CA ALA A 109 8.93 13.11 -7.03
C ALA A 109 7.44 12.76 -6.93
N LEU A 110 6.84 12.90 -5.73
CA LEU A 110 5.39 12.70 -5.53
C LEU A 110 4.56 13.67 -6.35
N ARG A 111 4.98 14.94 -6.49
CA ARG A 111 4.30 15.92 -7.33
C ARG A 111 4.41 15.58 -8.82
N ALA A 112 5.51 15.00 -9.27
CA ALA A 112 5.64 14.49 -10.64
C ALA A 112 4.67 13.32 -10.88
N LEU A 113 4.57 12.38 -9.95
CA LEU A 113 3.59 11.28 -9.97
C LEU A 113 2.15 11.82 -9.98
N ARG A 114 1.81 12.79 -9.12
CA ARG A 114 0.48 13.44 -9.11
C ARG A 114 0.13 14.08 -10.44
N ARG A 115 1.08 14.75 -11.09
CA ARG A 115 0.91 15.34 -12.42
C ARG A 115 0.77 14.30 -13.53
N CYS A 116 1.36 13.15 -13.33
CA CYS A 116 1.29 12.00 -14.23
C CYS A 116 -0.06 11.27 -14.13
N GLY A 117 -0.85 11.48 -13.06
CA GLY A 117 -2.17 10.88 -12.88
C GLY A 117 -2.37 10.14 -11.55
N PHE A 118 -1.31 9.78 -10.84
CA PHE A 118 -1.46 9.13 -9.54
C PHE A 118 -2.23 10.03 -8.56
N ASN A 119 -3.31 9.51 -7.94
CA ASN A 119 -4.18 10.30 -7.09
C ASN A 119 -4.40 9.70 -5.69
N ARG A 120 -3.90 8.47 -5.44
CA ARG A 120 -3.93 7.80 -4.13
C ARG A 120 -2.56 7.19 -3.82
N ILE A 121 -2.14 7.25 -2.55
CA ILE A 121 -0.97 6.54 -2.02
C ILE A 121 -1.43 5.61 -0.89
N SER A 122 -0.94 4.36 -0.90
CA SER A 122 -0.99 3.45 0.25
C SER A 122 0.42 3.37 0.83
N LEU A 123 0.58 3.88 2.04
CA LEU A 123 1.88 4.03 2.69
C LEU A 123 2.06 2.97 3.77
N GLY A 124 3.04 2.09 3.61
CA GLY A 124 3.34 1.02 4.56
C GLY A 124 3.98 1.53 5.85
N MET A 125 3.18 2.09 6.75
CA MET A 125 3.61 2.56 8.07
C MET A 125 4.01 1.40 8.98
N GLN A 126 3.19 0.37 9.04
CA GLN A 126 3.25 -0.89 9.80
C GLN A 126 3.19 -0.70 11.33
N SER A 127 4.04 0.13 11.93
CA SER A 127 4.04 0.49 13.34
C SER A 127 4.53 1.94 13.52
N ALA A 128 4.13 2.59 14.60
CA ALA A 128 4.67 3.86 15.05
C ALA A 128 5.91 3.69 15.95
N CYS A 129 6.20 2.45 16.35
CA CYS A 129 7.34 2.10 17.19
C CYS A 129 8.54 1.66 16.34
N ASP A 130 9.64 2.39 16.39
CA ASP A 130 10.85 2.06 15.62
C ASP A 130 11.47 0.71 16.03
N GLU A 131 11.23 0.23 17.25
CA GLU A 131 11.67 -1.09 17.69
C GLU A 131 10.89 -2.19 16.97
N ASP A 132 9.56 -2.06 16.89
CA ASP A 132 8.70 -2.98 16.13
C ASP A 132 9.13 -3.01 14.66
N LEU A 133 9.37 -1.85 14.05
CA LEU A 133 9.80 -1.74 12.67
C LEU A 133 11.11 -2.50 12.42
N ARG A 134 12.10 -2.33 13.30
CA ARG A 134 13.38 -3.07 13.22
C ARG A 134 13.20 -4.58 13.35
N THR A 135 12.34 -5.00 14.29
CA THR A 135 12.07 -6.43 14.54
C THR A 135 11.48 -7.13 13.31
N ILE A 136 10.63 -6.43 12.55
CA ILE A 136 10.05 -6.99 11.31
C ILE A 136 10.88 -6.70 10.05
N GLY A 137 12.09 -6.16 10.20
CA GLY A 137 13.02 -5.91 9.10
C GLY A 137 12.63 -4.71 8.21
N ARG A 138 11.89 -3.74 8.75
CA ARG A 138 11.61 -2.47 8.05
C ARG A 138 12.82 -1.54 8.14
N VAL A 139 13.07 -0.81 7.06
CA VAL A 139 14.23 0.10 6.94
C VAL A 139 13.89 1.56 7.25
N HIS A 140 12.60 1.87 7.43
CA HIS A 140 12.14 3.22 7.75
C HIS A 140 11.87 3.40 9.25
N THR A 141 11.73 4.65 9.67
CA THR A 141 11.34 5.09 11.02
C THR A 141 10.00 5.81 11.01
N MET A 142 9.40 6.01 12.20
CA MET A 142 8.18 6.81 12.34
C MET A 142 8.37 8.26 11.86
N GLU A 143 9.53 8.84 12.06
CA GLU A 143 9.84 10.18 11.53
C GLU A 143 9.74 10.21 9.99
N GLN A 144 10.22 9.17 9.31
CA GLN A 144 10.10 9.06 7.85
C GLN A 144 8.65 8.85 7.40
N VAL A 145 7.80 8.20 8.20
CA VAL A 145 6.34 8.14 7.93
C VAL A 145 5.75 9.55 7.93
N GLN A 146 6.04 10.36 8.96
CA GLN A 146 5.57 11.74 9.05
C GLN A 146 6.04 12.57 7.85
N GLN A 147 7.33 12.49 7.51
CA GLN A 147 7.90 13.18 6.35
C GLN A 147 7.23 12.76 5.03
N ALA A 148 6.92 11.48 4.85
CA ALA A 148 6.25 10.96 3.65
C ALA A 148 4.80 11.47 3.57
N VAL A 149 4.06 11.52 4.68
CA VAL A 149 2.71 12.10 4.74
C VAL A 149 2.74 13.59 4.39
N GLU A 150 3.65 14.37 4.99
CA GLU A 150 3.81 15.79 4.67
C GLU A 150 4.17 16.00 3.19
N ALA A 151 5.08 15.16 2.65
CA ALA A 151 5.46 15.22 1.25
C ALA A 151 4.28 14.93 0.31
N ALA A 152 3.43 13.94 0.63
CA ALA A 152 2.22 13.62 -0.12
C ALA A 152 1.22 14.80 -0.12
N ARG A 153 0.95 15.39 1.05
CA ARG A 153 0.07 16.57 1.18
C ARG A 153 0.61 17.78 0.40
N LYS A 154 1.91 18.04 0.50
CA LYS A 154 2.60 19.09 -0.26
C LYS A 154 2.54 18.84 -1.78
N ALA A 155 2.57 17.59 -2.21
CA ALA A 155 2.41 17.19 -3.59
C ALA A 155 0.95 17.27 -4.10
N LYS A 156 -0.02 17.60 -3.24
CA LYS A 156 -1.47 17.64 -3.55
C LYS A 156 -2.08 16.25 -3.77
N ILE A 157 -1.54 15.23 -3.15
CA ILE A 157 -2.17 13.91 -3.04
C ILE A 157 -2.99 13.93 -1.76
N GLN A 158 -4.31 13.94 -1.91
CA GLN A 158 -5.24 14.04 -0.78
C GLN A 158 -5.75 12.67 -0.31
N ASN A 159 -5.80 11.67 -1.18
CA ASN A 159 -6.22 10.32 -0.83
C ASN A 159 -5.00 9.52 -0.35
N LEU A 160 -4.88 9.39 0.97
CA LEU A 160 -3.78 8.70 1.64
C LEU A 160 -4.32 7.56 2.47
N SER A 161 -3.77 6.36 2.25
CA SER A 161 -3.97 5.18 3.10
C SER A 161 -2.72 4.95 3.93
N LEU A 162 -2.88 4.58 5.19
CA LEU A 162 -1.80 4.05 6.02
C LEU A 162 -2.07 2.57 6.31
N ASP A 163 -1.06 1.74 6.07
CA ASP A 163 -1.13 0.32 6.32
C ASP A 163 -0.41 0.01 7.63
N LEU A 164 -1.08 -0.66 8.57
CA LEU A 164 -0.58 -1.06 9.88
C LEU A 164 -0.68 -2.56 10.08
N ILE A 165 0.19 -3.10 10.93
CA ILE A 165 0.18 -4.52 11.29
C ILE A 165 0.06 -4.64 12.81
N TYR A 166 -0.97 -5.38 13.26
CA TYR A 166 -1.06 -5.80 14.67
C TYR A 166 -0.60 -7.25 14.84
N GLY A 167 -0.33 -7.63 16.09
CA GLY A 167 0.20 -8.95 16.38
C GLY A 167 1.70 -9.09 16.10
N LEU A 168 2.44 -7.97 16.08
CA LEU A 168 3.89 -7.97 15.89
C LEU A 168 4.61 -8.64 17.07
N PRO A 169 5.86 -9.17 16.89
CA PRO A 169 6.63 -9.73 17.99
C PRO A 169 6.72 -8.78 19.20
N HIS A 170 6.38 -9.28 20.38
CA HIS A 170 6.36 -8.54 21.66
C HIS A 170 5.40 -7.32 21.69
N GLN A 171 4.49 -7.18 20.72
CA GLN A 171 3.51 -6.11 20.73
C GLN A 171 2.42 -6.37 21.75
N THR A 172 2.20 -5.41 22.66
CA THR A 172 1.08 -5.42 23.61
C THR A 172 -0.12 -4.69 23.06
N GLN A 173 -1.30 -4.88 23.68
CA GLN A 173 -2.52 -4.14 23.32
C GLN A 173 -2.32 -2.62 23.49
N GLU A 174 -1.65 -2.17 24.54
CA GLU A 174 -1.35 -0.75 24.77
C GLU A 174 -0.50 -0.18 23.63
N ARG A 175 0.58 -0.90 23.24
CA ARG A 175 1.45 -0.48 22.12
C ARG A 175 0.67 -0.44 20.79
N TRP A 176 -0.24 -1.39 20.58
CA TRP A 176 -1.10 -1.35 19.40
C TRP A 176 -2.01 -0.12 19.39
N MET A 177 -2.64 0.21 20.53
CA MET A 177 -3.47 1.41 20.65
C MET A 177 -2.68 2.71 20.43
N GLU A 178 -1.43 2.78 20.89
CA GLU A 178 -0.51 3.89 20.59
C GLU A 178 -0.22 4.00 19.08
N ASN A 179 -0.05 2.88 18.40
CA ASN A 179 0.13 2.85 16.94
C ASN A 179 -1.10 3.39 16.20
N LEU A 180 -2.30 3.01 16.61
CA LEU A 180 -3.55 3.52 16.03
C LEU A 180 -3.70 5.03 16.27
N ALA A 181 -3.42 5.49 17.49
CA ALA A 181 -3.48 6.92 17.83
C ALA A 181 -2.49 7.74 16.98
N ALA A 182 -1.27 7.24 16.81
CA ALA A 182 -0.27 7.88 15.98
C ALA A 182 -0.68 7.92 14.49
N ALA A 183 -1.29 6.85 13.98
CA ALA A 183 -1.79 6.81 12.60
C ALA A 183 -2.95 7.80 12.38
N VAL A 184 -3.92 7.85 13.30
CA VAL A 184 -5.05 8.79 13.25
C VAL A 184 -4.57 10.24 13.31
N ALA A 185 -3.54 10.53 14.11
CA ALA A 185 -2.97 11.88 14.21
C ALA A 185 -2.38 12.39 12.88
N LEU A 186 -2.02 11.50 11.95
CA LEU A 186 -1.57 11.84 10.59
C LEU A 186 -2.75 12.15 9.63
N ASN A 187 -3.98 11.98 10.11
CA ASN A 187 -5.22 12.29 9.39
C ASN A 187 -5.28 11.65 7.98
N PRO A 188 -5.15 10.31 7.85
CA PRO A 188 -5.32 9.64 6.58
C PRO A 188 -6.80 9.51 6.22
N GLU A 189 -7.13 9.40 4.94
CA GLU A 189 -8.47 9.11 4.45
C GLU A 189 -8.84 7.63 4.61
N HIS A 190 -7.84 6.75 4.77
CA HIS A 190 -8.04 5.31 4.84
C HIS A 190 -6.99 4.67 5.76
N LEU A 191 -7.40 3.61 6.45
CA LEU A 191 -6.50 2.77 7.26
C LEU A 191 -6.70 1.30 6.87
N SER A 192 -5.58 0.60 6.64
CA SER A 192 -5.53 -0.85 6.50
C SER A 192 -4.86 -1.43 7.75
N CYS A 193 -5.59 -2.22 8.53
CA CYS A 193 -5.07 -2.83 9.76
C CYS A 193 -5.05 -4.36 9.58
N TYR A 194 -3.86 -4.92 9.37
CA TYR A 194 -3.67 -6.35 9.10
C TYR A 194 -3.18 -7.08 10.35
N GLY A 195 -3.74 -8.25 10.64
CA GLY A 195 -3.11 -9.20 11.56
C GLY A 195 -1.84 -9.76 10.94
N LEU A 196 -0.76 -9.84 11.73
CA LEU A 196 0.49 -10.44 11.27
C LEU A 196 0.26 -11.92 10.95
N LYS A 197 0.43 -12.28 9.68
CA LYS A 197 0.34 -13.67 9.23
C LYS A 197 1.73 -14.29 9.14
N ILE A 198 1.86 -15.49 9.68
CA ILE A 198 3.12 -16.24 9.69
C ILE A 198 3.11 -17.22 8.51
N GLU A 199 3.80 -16.86 7.44
CA GLU A 199 3.82 -17.64 6.21
C GLU A 199 5.06 -18.53 6.11
N GLU A 200 4.86 -19.79 5.68
CA GLU A 200 5.97 -20.73 5.43
C GLU A 200 6.98 -20.15 4.44
N GLY A 201 8.26 -20.44 4.68
CA GLY A 201 9.35 -19.93 3.84
C GLY A 201 9.82 -18.51 4.19
N THR A 202 9.17 -17.83 5.13
CA THR A 202 9.65 -16.53 5.63
C THR A 202 10.64 -16.71 6.79
N PRO A 203 11.59 -15.77 6.99
CA PRO A 203 12.46 -15.79 8.18
C PRO A 203 11.66 -15.77 9.49
N LEU A 204 10.52 -15.07 9.55
CA LEU A 204 9.68 -15.02 10.73
C LEU A 204 9.07 -16.38 11.06
N PHE A 205 8.69 -17.17 10.07
CA PHE A 205 8.20 -18.54 10.29
C PHE A 205 9.24 -19.42 11.00
N ALA A 206 10.51 -19.28 10.61
CA ALA A 206 11.60 -20.02 11.25
C ALA A 206 11.82 -19.63 12.72
N MET A 207 11.37 -18.45 13.13
CA MET A 207 11.52 -17.92 14.50
C MET A 207 10.21 -17.92 15.28
N LYS A 208 9.10 -18.42 14.75
CA LYS A 208 7.75 -18.28 15.32
C LYS A 208 7.63 -18.68 16.81
N ASP A 209 8.33 -19.75 17.20
CA ASP A 209 8.27 -20.29 18.57
C ASP A 209 9.07 -19.44 19.58
N THR A 210 9.93 -18.55 19.11
CA THR A 210 10.81 -17.70 19.96
C THR A 210 10.57 -16.20 19.75
N ALA A 211 9.74 -15.82 18.79
CA ALA A 211 9.53 -14.41 18.41
C ALA A 211 8.62 -13.64 19.39
N GLY A 212 8.08 -14.28 20.43
CA GLY A 212 7.20 -13.60 21.39
C GLY A 212 5.93 -13.03 20.72
N LEU A 213 5.30 -13.82 19.87
CA LEU A 213 4.08 -13.41 19.18
C LEU A 213 2.88 -13.41 20.13
N PRO A 214 1.98 -12.41 20.06
CA PRO A 214 0.72 -12.45 20.78
C PRO A 214 -0.13 -13.66 20.38
N GLY A 215 -0.85 -14.22 21.36
CA GLY A 215 -1.77 -15.34 21.12
C GLY A 215 -2.98 -14.93 20.28
N ASP A 216 -3.75 -15.93 19.82
CA ASP A 216 -4.94 -15.70 18.99
C ASP A 216 -5.99 -14.84 19.70
N GLU A 217 -6.20 -15.02 21.02
CA GLU A 217 -7.13 -14.21 21.81
C GLU A 217 -6.67 -12.76 21.91
N GLU A 218 -5.37 -12.52 22.15
CA GLU A 218 -4.80 -11.17 22.20
C GLU A 218 -4.93 -10.45 20.83
N GLN A 219 -4.70 -11.18 19.74
CA GLN A 219 -4.87 -10.63 18.39
C GLN A 219 -6.35 -10.33 18.07
N ALA A 220 -7.27 -11.17 18.52
CA ALA A 220 -8.70 -10.93 18.39
C ALA A 220 -9.14 -9.68 19.18
N ASP A 221 -8.61 -9.50 20.39
CA ASP A 221 -8.85 -8.30 21.19
C ASP A 221 -8.29 -7.04 20.51
N MET A 222 -7.07 -7.09 19.96
CA MET A 222 -6.48 -5.99 19.19
C MET A 222 -7.37 -5.61 18.00
N TYR A 223 -7.93 -6.60 17.29
CA TYR A 223 -8.85 -6.36 16.19
C TYR A 223 -10.13 -5.66 16.65
N LEU A 224 -10.79 -6.16 17.69
CA LEU A 224 -12.03 -5.58 18.19
C LEU A 224 -11.81 -4.15 18.70
N GLN A 225 -10.73 -3.92 19.44
CA GLN A 225 -10.35 -2.59 19.91
C GLN A 225 -10.06 -1.62 18.75
N THR A 226 -9.46 -2.11 17.66
CA THR A 226 -9.23 -1.31 16.44
C THR A 226 -10.53 -0.76 15.89
N VAL A 227 -11.55 -1.61 15.73
CA VAL A 227 -12.86 -1.20 15.19
C VAL A 227 -13.52 -0.15 16.07
N GLU A 228 -13.54 -0.39 17.39
CA GLU A 228 -14.16 0.53 18.35
C GLU A 228 -13.43 1.88 18.42
N PHE A 229 -12.08 1.83 18.46
CA PHE A 229 -11.26 3.03 18.51
C PHE A 229 -11.43 3.89 17.25
N LEU A 230 -11.27 3.30 16.07
CA LEU A 230 -11.32 4.04 14.82
C LEU A 230 -12.71 4.61 14.51
N LYS A 231 -13.77 3.94 14.95
CA LYS A 231 -15.14 4.46 14.87
C LYS A 231 -15.31 5.80 15.60
N GLN A 232 -14.62 6.02 16.73
CA GLN A 232 -14.66 7.29 17.47
C GLN A 232 -14.05 8.45 16.69
N TYR A 233 -13.16 8.15 15.71
CA TYR A 233 -12.55 9.12 14.81
C TYR A 233 -13.22 9.21 13.44
N GLY A 234 -14.41 8.59 13.29
CA GLY A 234 -15.22 8.69 12.07
C GLY A 234 -14.81 7.72 10.95
N TYR A 235 -13.99 6.70 11.25
CA TYR A 235 -13.71 5.63 10.30
C TYR A 235 -14.81 4.57 10.37
N GLU A 236 -15.27 4.13 9.21
CA GLU A 236 -16.21 3.02 9.06
C GLU A 236 -15.48 1.79 8.54
N GLN A 237 -15.69 0.66 9.21
CA GLN A 237 -15.17 -0.62 8.72
C GLN A 237 -16.07 -1.10 7.58
N TYR A 238 -15.49 -1.44 6.46
CA TYR A 238 -16.20 -1.99 5.30
C TYR A 238 -15.70 -3.38 4.89
N GLU A 239 -14.56 -3.80 5.45
CA GLU A 239 -13.95 -5.11 5.22
C GLU A 239 -13.09 -5.45 6.45
N ILE A 240 -12.76 -6.73 6.67
CA ILE A 240 -12.07 -7.21 7.88
C ILE A 240 -10.78 -6.42 8.18
N CYS A 241 -9.99 -6.10 7.16
CA CYS A 241 -8.71 -5.40 7.33
C CYS A 241 -8.78 -3.90 7.03
N LEU A 242 -9.92 -3.39 6.54
CA LEU A 242 -9.99 -2.07 5.92
C LEU A 242 -11.03 -1.15 6.59
N LEU A 243 -10.60 0.05 6.99
CA LEU A 243 -11.45 1.07 7.60
C LEU A 243 -11.34 2.40 6.84
N TYR A 244 -12.46 3.08 6.64
CA TYR A 244 -12.60 4.16 5.70
C TYR A 244 -13.43 5.34 6.21
N THR A 245 -13.02 6.57 5.84
CA THR A 245 -13.83 7.78 6.12
C THR A 245 -14.77 8.15 4.98
N SER A 246 -14.55 7.59 3.76
CA SER A 246 -15.35 7.89 2.58
C SER A 246 -15.16 6.79 1.52
N PRO A 247 -16.19 6.32 0.79
CA PRO A 247 -16.06 5.18 -0.13
C PRO A 247 -15.12 5.47 -1.31
N SER A 248 -14.09 4.63 -1.47
CA SER A 248 -13.21 4.60 -2.63
C SER A 248 -13.88 3.85 -3.81
N PRO A 249 -13.59 4.20 -5.08
CA PRO A 249 -14.05 3.45 -6.24
C PRO A 249 -13.69 1.96 -6.21
N ARG A 250 -12.53 1.62 -5.66
CA ARG A 250 -12.06 0.23 -5.49
C ARG A 250 -13.03 -0.60 -4.66
N ASP A 251 -13.65 -0.01 -3.66
CA ASP A 251 -14.47 -0.70 -2.68
C ASP A 251 -15.94 -0.79 -3.07
N ARG A 252 -16.38 0.03 -4.06
CA ARG A 252 -17.74 -0.01 -4.62
C ARG A 252 -18.02 -1.27 -5.45
N SER A 253 -16.99 -2.00 -5.87
CA SER A 253 -17.14 -3.21 -6.68
C SER A 253 -17.37 -4.48 -5.86
N LEU A 254 -17.39 -4.39 -4.52
CA LEU A 254 -17.58 -5.50 -3.59
C LEU A 254 -18.96 -5.54 -2.96
N SER A 255 -19.88 -4.64 -3.33
CA SER A 255 -21.28 -4.59 -2.88
C SER A 255 -22.28 -5.04 -3.93
#